data_8a545d87d4c2a96e15112b29dbcce719
#
_entry.id   8a545d87d4c2a96e15112b29dbcce719
#
_cell.length_a   1.000
_cell.length_b   1.000
_cell.length_c   1.000
_cell.angle_alpha   90.00
_cell.angle_beta   90.00
_cell.angle_gamma   90.00
#
_symmetry.space_group_name_H-M   'P 1'
#
loop_
_entity.id
_entity.type
_entity.pdbx_description
1 polymer ?
#
loop_
_entity_poly.entity_id
_entity_poly.type
_entity_poly.pdbx_seq_one_letter_code
_entity_poly.pdbx_strand_id
1 'polypeptide(L)'
;TVTTNSWFEPVLYLTVMGVAIVLNKGTNLFIGRISFLTNSVSAVLQLACSMDYSIFLSHAFAREKAKGLDQMTALSNAINEALNSIFASSLTTIVGFIVLCFMKFNIGFDMGLVLAKGIVLSLLTVVFFMPAMILRMTPMIEKTSHRSFLPSFDKLSHGIYNSRRIVLILIAVLAIPAYTAQSMNDFLYGNDAVGASEGTTVYEDDELITAKFGRSNMMMAIVPDTSFIKEKQFTDELEDLPYMKSVTSLSGQLPEGVPEDFLPYSITSQLHKKDYARILIYVKSKGESKLAYQCSDEIQAIMKKYYPENSYLVGTTPSTQDI
;
A
#
# COMPACT_ATOMS: atom_id res chain seq x y z
N THR A 1 -1.54 18.36 21.75
CA THR A 1 -1.43 19.70 22.38
C THR A 1 -2.75 20.46 22.42
N VAL A 2 -3.55 20.46 21.36
CA VAL A 2 -4.83 21.22 21.33
C VAL A 2 -5.89 20.55 22.22
N THR A 3 -5.90 19.23 22.26
CA THR A 3 -6.88 18.40 23.01
C THR A 3 -6.40 17.96 24.38
N THR A 4 -5.11 18.16 24.68
CA THR A 4 -4.49 17.75 25.94
C THR A 4 -4.50 18.89 26.95
N ASN A 5 -4.53 18.55 28.24
CA ASN A 5 -4.52 19.53 29.33
C ASN A 5 -3.11 19.86 29.83
N SER A 6 -2.07 19.30 29.19
CA SER A 6 -0.66 19.53 29.54
C SER A 6 0.20 19.50 28.28
N TRP A 7 1.21 20.37 28.22
CA TRP A 7 2.21 20.38 27.15
C TRP A 7 3.10 19.11 27.15
N PHE A 8 3.16 18.39 28.23
CA PHE A 8 3.99 17.21 28.36
C PHE A 8 3.28 15.90 27.95
N GLU A 9 1.95 15.87 27.97
CA GLU A 9 1.17 14.68 27.54
C GLU A 9 1.50 14.20 26.12
N PRO A 10 1.59 15.06 25.10
CA PRO A 10 1.98 14.61 23.76
C PRO A 10 3.36 13.96 23.70
N VAL A 11 4.32 14.43 24.51
CA VAL A 11 5.66 13.83 24.60
C VAL A 11 5.57 12.43 25.17
N LEU A 12 4.74 12.24 26.21
CA LEU A 12 4.46 10.93 26.80
C LEU A 12 3.89 9.97 25.73
N TYR A 13 2.87 10.40 24.99
CA TYR A 13 2.22 9.57 23.97
C TYR A 13 3.21 9.20 22.85
N LEU A 14 3.96 10.15 22.34
CA LEU A 14 4.97 9.90 21.31
C LEU A 14 6.08 8.97 21.79
N THR A 15 6.47 9.05 23.06
CA THR A 15 7.47 8.15 23.65
C THR A 15 6.94 6.71 23.69
N VAL A 16 5.72 6.53 24.19
CA VAL A 16 5.07 5.21 24.30
C VAL A 16 4.90 4.59 22.89
N MET A 17 4.41 5.39 21.94
CA MET A 17 4.24 4.93 20.56
C MET A 17 5.58 4.72 19.85
N GLY A 18 6.58 5.55 20.12
CA GLY A 18 7.95 5.37 19.62
C GLY A 18 8.53 4.02 20.00
N VAL A 19 8.37 3.62 21.25
CA VAL A 19 8.79 2.29 21.74
C VAL A 19 8.04 1.19 20.98
N ALA A 20 6.71 1.31 20.82
CA ALA A 20 5.91 0.33 20.10
C ALA A 20 6.35 0.20 18.61
N ILE A 21 6.64 1.31 17.95
CA ILE A 21 7.11 1.34 16.57
C ILE A 21 8.50 0.69 16.44
N VAL A 22 9.42 0.99 17.35
CA VAL A 22 10.77 0.38 17.38
C VAL A 22 10.66 -1.13 17.56
N LEU A 23 9.81 -1.60 18.48
CA LEU A 23 9.56 -3.02 18.67
C LEU A 23 8.95 -3.67 17.42
N ASN A 24 8.00 -2.99 16.76
CA ASN A 24 7.40 -3.49 15.52
C ASN A 24 8.43 -3.60 14.40
N LYS A 25 9.24 -2.56 14.18
CA LYS A 25 10.31 -2.57 13.17
C LYS A 25 11.38 -3.62 13.48
N GLY A 26 11.81 -3.72 14.74
CA GLY A 26 12.80 -4.71 15.16
C GLY A 26 12.34 -6.16 14.95
N THR A 27 11.08 -6.45 15.26
CA THR A 27 10.49 -7.79 15.07
C THR A 27 10.18 -8.13 13.61
N ASN A 28 10.29 -7.18 12.67
CA ASN A 28 10.21 -7.47 11.24
C ASN A 28 11.33 -8.40 10.75
N LEU A 29 12.44 -8.47 11.49
CA LEU A 29 13.52 -9.44 11.23
C LEU A 29 13.00 -10.88 11.13
N PHE A 30 12.01 -11.25 11.93
CA PHE A 30 11.42 -12.59 11.92
C PHE A 30 10.53 -12.87 10.71
N ILE A 31 10.05 -11.82 10.01
CA ILE A 31 9.23 -11.95 8.79
C ILE A 31 10.13 -12.15 7.56
N GLY A 32 11.37 -11.68 7.61
CA GLY A 32 12.35 -11.78 6.54
C GLY A 32 12.23 -10.63 5.53
N ARG A 33 11.59 -10.85 4.38
CA ARG A 33 11.44 -9.82 3.34
C ARG A 33 10.10 -9.12 3.47
N ILE A 34 10.11 -7.80 3.52
CA ILE A 34 8.93 -6.95 3.51
C ILE A 34 9.05 -5.89 2.44
N SER A 35 7.93 -5.49 1.85
CA SER A 35 7.86 -4.41 0.86
C SER A 35 8.36 -3.09 1.46
N PHE A 36 9.03 -2.26 0.64
CA PHE A 36 9.44 -0.93 1.07
C PHE A 36 8.24 -0.03 1.42
N LEU A 37 7.11 -0.21 0.73
CA LEU A 37 5.85 0.48 1.04
C LEU A 37 5.36 0.13 2.44
N THR A 38 5.35 -1.16 2.79
CA THR A 38 5.01 -1.63 4.13
C THR A 38 5.92 -1.02 5.19
N ASN A 39 7.24 -1.00 4.95
CA ASN A 39 8.20 -0.42 5.88
C ASN A 39 8.02 1.09 6.07
N SER A 40 7.69 1.81 5.00
CA SER A 40 7.52 3.28 5.03
C SER A 40 6.20 3.68 5.70
N VAL A 41 5.11 2.98 5.37
CA VAL A 41 3.76 3.34 5.81
C VAL A 41 3.43 2.77 7.19
N SER A 42 4.00 1.63 7.57
CA SER A 42 3.65 0.93 8.80
C SER A 42 3.83 1.76 10.07
N ALA A 43 4.90 2.55 10.17
CA ALA A 43 5.14 3.39 11.33
C ALA A 43 4.09 4.50 11.48
N VAL A 44 3.71 5.12 10.37
CA VAL A 44 2.71 6.21 10.34
C VAL A 44 1.33 5.67 10.67
N LEU A 45 0.93 4.55 10.04
CA LEU A 45 -0.37 3.92 10.31
C LEU A 45 -0.45 3.37 11.73
N GLN A 46 0.62 2.76 12.23
CA GLN A 46 0.68 2.29 13.61
C GLN A 46 0.51 3.46 14.59
N LEU A 47 1.21 4.58 14.37
CA LEU A 47 1.06 5.78 15.20
C LEU A 47 -0.38 6.29 15.15
N ALA A 48 -0.94 6.45 13.96
CA ALA A 48 -2.30 6.96 13.78
C ALA A 48 -3.37 6.09 14.45
N CYS A 49 -3.29 4.76 14.29
CA CYS A 49 -4.29 3.83 14.83
C CYS A 49 -4.14 3.58 16.35
N SER A 50 -2.95 3.78 16.90
CA SER A 50 -2.67 3.38 18.29
C SER A 50 -2.55 4.54 19.26
N MET A 51 -2.43 5.77 18.76
CA MET A 51 -2.30 6.96 19.60
C MET A 51 -3.52 7.14 20.52
N ASP A 52 -4.71 6.79 20.00
CA ASP A 52 -5.97 6.89 20.75
C ASP A 52 -5.99 6.03 22.01
N TYR A 53 -5.29 4.89 22.02
CA TYR A 53 -5.19 4.02 23.20
C TYR A 53 -4.49 4.74 24.36
N SER A 54 -3.41 5.46 24.05
CA SER A 54 -2.66 6.25 25.02
C SER A 54 -3.49 7.43 25.54
N ILE A 55 -4.17 8.14 24.64
CA ILE A 55 -5.05 9.26 25.00
C ILE A 55 -6.18 8.77 25.90
N PHE A 56 -6.80 7.64 25.55
CA PHE A 56 -7.93 7.08 26.32
C PHE A 56 -7.51 6.70 27.75
N LEU A 57 -6.38 6.02 27.91
CA LEU A 57 -5.86 5.65 29.24
C LEU A 57 -5.47 6.89 30.06
N SER A 58 -4.85 7.89 29.43
CA SER A 58 -4.49 9.14 30.12
C SER A 58 -5.72 9.91 30.59
N HIS A 59 -6.75 10.01 29.77
CA HIS A 59 -7.99 10.67 30.14
C HIS A 59 -8.75 9.90 31.25
N ALA A 60 -8.75 8.56 31.21
CA ALA A 60 -9.30 7.76 32.29
C ALA A 60 -8.55 8.01 33.61
N PHE A 61 -7.21 8.06 33.57
CA PHE A 61 -6.39 8.38 34.74
C PHE A 61 -6.67 9.79 35.29
N ALA A 62 -6.76 10.79 34.39
CA ALA A 62 -7.07 12.16 34.79
C ALA A 62 -8.45 12.26 35.51
N ARG A 63 -9.46 11.53 34.98
CA ARG A 63 -10.80 11.48 35.63
C ARG A 63 -10.77 10.86 37.02
N GLU A 64 -10.08 9.72 37.17
CA GLU A 64 -9.97 9.03 38.46
C GLU A 64 -9.19 9.88 39.48
N LYS A 65 -8.12 10.54 39.05
CA LYS A 65 -7.34 11.44 39.85
C LYS A 65 -8.13 12.66 40.33
N ALA A 66 -9.01 13.19 39.48
CA ALA A 66 -9.89 14.31 39.83
C ALA A 66 -10.90 13.97 40.96
N LYS A 67 -11.13 12.68 41.26
CA LYS A 67 -11.94 12.22 42.37
C LYS A 67 -11.20 12.29 43.71
N GLY A 68 -9.93 12.72 43.73
CA GLY A 68 -9.12 12.83 44.95
C GLY A 68 -8.44 11.53 45.38
N LEU A 69 -8.39 10.51 44.50
CA LEU A 69 -7.71 9.25 44.78
C LEU A 69 -6.19 9.40 44.69
N ASP A 70 -5.48 8.57 45.41
CA ASP A 70 -4.03 8.47 45.27
C ASP A 70 -3.64 7.96 43.86
N GLN A 71 -2.40 8.23 43.44
CA GLN A 71 -1.95 7.95 42.06
C GLN A 71 -2.07 6.47 41.68
N MET A 72 -1.76 5.56 42.61
CA MET A 72 -1.78 4.12 42.35
C MET A 72 -3.22 3.60 42.15
N THR A 73 -4.10 4.00 43.08
CA THR A 73 -5.53 3.63 43.04
C THR A 73 -6.21 4.24 41.78
N ALA A 74 -5.93 5.52 41.53
CA ALA A 74 -6.46 6.19 40.31
C ALA A 74 -6.00 5.49 39.02
N LEU A 75 -4.73 5.08 38.98
CA LEU A 75 -4.20 4.38 37.78
C LEU A 75 -4.79 2.96 37.63
N SER A 76 -4.93 2.23 38.75
CA SER A 76 -5.55 0.90 38.71
C SER A 76 -6.99 0.96 38.22
N ASN A 77 -7.77 1.92 38.71
CA ASN A 77 -9.14 2.14 38.25
C ASN A 77 -9.20 2.54 36.76
N ALA A 78 -8.31 3.45 36.38
CA ALA A 78 -8.22 3.90 34.98
C ALA A 78 -7.89 2.76 34.03
N ILE A 79 -6.97 1.87 34.39
CA ILE A 79 -6.63 0.69 33.59
C ILE A 79 -7.86 -0.21 33.48
N ASN A 80 -8.54 -0.53 34.58
CA ASN A 80 -9.74 -1.39 34.55
C ASN A 80 -10.88 -0.80 33.71
N GLU A 81 -11.07 0.52 33.76
CA GLU A 81 -12.07 1.21 32.93
C GLU A 81 -11.68 1.23 31.46
N ALA A 82 -10.43 1.56 31.16
CA ALA A 82 -9.95 1.76 29.80
C ALA A 82 -9.73 0.44 29.04
N LEU A 83 -9.30 -0.63 29.72
CA LEU A 83 -8.90 -1.89 29.07
C LEU A 83 -9.99 -2.46 28.16
N ASN A 84 -11.22 -2.53 28.59
CA ASN A 84 -12.30 -3.10 27.79
C ASN A 84 -12.50 -2.35 26.47
N SER A 85 -12.48 -1.01 26.52
CA SER A 85 -12.65 -0.17 25.33
C SER A 85 -11.43 -0.24 24.41
N ILE A 86 -10.23 -0.22 24.98
CA ILE A 86 -8.97 -0.32 24.21
C ILE A 86 -8.89 -1.70 23.55
N PHE A 87 -9.23 -2.78 24.25
CA PHE A 87 -9.25 -4.13 23.69
C PHE A 87 -10.26 -4.27 22.55
N ALA A 88 -11.49 -3.80 22.75
CA ALA A 88 -12.51 -3.87 21.71
C ALA A 88 -12.09 -3.11 20.43
N SER A 89 -11.56 -1.90 20.60
CA SER A 89 -11.07 -1.08 19.47
C SER A 89 -9.86 -1.72 18.78
N SER A 90 -8.86 -2.18 19.55
CA SER A 90 -7.66 -2.81 19.00
C SER A 90 -7.98 -4.11 18.29
N LEU A 91 -8.89 -4.94 18.82
CA LEU A 91 -9.31 -6.19 18.18
C LEU A 91 -9.95 -5.92 16.82
N THR A 92 -10.83 -4.93 16.73
CA THR A 92 -11.46 -4.54 15.46
C THR A 92 -10.41 -4.11 14.43
N THR A 93 -9.42 -3.33 14.86
CA THR A 93 -8.33 -2.87 13.99
C THR A 93 -7.42 -4.03 13.55
N ILE A 94 -7.08 -4.94 14.47
CA ILE A 94 -6.29 -6.15 14.18
C ILE A 94 -7.01 -7.02 13.15
N VAL A 95 -8.30 -7.27 13.34
CA VAL A 95 -9.11 -8.05 12.38
C VAL A 95 -9.14 -7.36 11.01
N GLY A 96 -9.31 -6.04 10.97
CA GLY A 96 -9.25 -5.26 9.74
C GLY A 96 -7.92 -5.44 8.98
N PHE A 97 -6.79 -5.42 9.69
CA PHE A 97 -5.49 -5.66 9.06
C PHE A 97 -5.26 -7.14 8.69
N ILE A 98 -5.78 -8.09 9.46
CA ILE A 98 -5.70 -9.51 9.11
C ILE A 98 -6.46 -9.79 7.80
N VAL A 99 -7.56 -9.10 7.54
CA VAL A 99 -8.31 -9.23 6.27
C VAL A 99 -7.43 -8.87 5.07
N LEU A 100 -6.49 -7.93 5.20
CA LEU A 100 -5.54 -7.64 4.12
C LEU A 100 -4.64 -8.82 3.75
N CYS A 101 -4.38 -9.74 4.70
CA CYS A 101 -3.59 -10.93 4.43
C CYS A 101 -4.27 -11.91 3.44
N PHE A 102 -5.57 -11.78 3.23
CA PHE A 102 -6.32 -12.60 2.28
C PHE A 102 -6.39 -11.99 0.87
N MET A 103 -5.80 -10.82 0.67
CA MET A 103 -5.67 -10.23 -0.66
C MET A 103 -4.74 -11.08 -1.53
N LYS A 104 -5.02 -11.12 -2.84
CA LYS A 104 -4.18 -11.84 -3.81
C LYS A 104 -2.78 -11.23 -4.01
N PHE A 105 -2.55 -10.04 -3.47
CA PHE A 105 -1.25 -9.35 -3.56
C PHE A 105 -0.33 -9.68 -2.40
N ASN A 106 0.94 -9.92 -2.69
CA ASN A 106 1.97 -10.07 -1.67
C ASN A 106 2.09 -8.84 -0.75
N ILE A 107 1.88 -7.63 -1.29
CA ILE A 107 1.89 -6.38 -0.50
C ILE A 107 0.77 -6.39 0.55
N GLY A 108 -0.41 -6.90 0.21
CA GLY A 108 -1.53 -7.02 1.16
C GLY A 108 -1.18 -7.91 2.35
N PHE A 109 -0.56 -9.07 2.09
CA PHE A 109 -0.10 -9.97 3.14
C PHE A 109 0.95 -9.31 4.05
N ASP A 110 1.98 -8.67 3.47
CA ASP A 110 3.03 -7.98 4.21
C ASP A 110 2.46 -6.86 5.08
N MET A 111 1.63 -5.99 4.48
CA MET A 111 1.00 -4.88 5.20
C MET A 111 0.08 -5.39 6.31
N GLY A 112 -0.77 -6.35 6.01
CA GLY A 112 -1.71 -6.93 6.95
C GLY A 112 -1.00 -7.49 8.19
N LEU A 113 0.03 -8.31 7.96
CA LEU A 113 0.79 -8.93 9.04
C LEU A 113 1.57 -7.92 9.88
N VAL A 114 2.31 -6.99 9.23
CA VAL A 114 3.14 -6.00 9.92
C VAL A 114 2.28 -5.02 10.71
N LEU A 115 1.13 -4.59 10.16
CA LEU A 115 0.23 -3.67 10.84
C LEU A 115 -0.54 -4.35 11.97
N ALA A 116 -1.09 -5.56 11.76
CA ALA A 116 -1.76 -6.31 12.83
C ALA A 116 -0.82 -6.56 14.01
N LYS A 117 0.40 -7.04 13.74
CA LYS A 117 1.47 -7.18 14.75
C LYS A 117 1.79 -5.85 15.43
N GLY A 118 1.87 -4.76 14.66
CA GLY A 118 2.11 -3.42 15.17
C GLY A 118 1.06 -2.97 16.18
N ILE A 119 -0.23 -3.22 15.91
CA ILE A 119 -1.32 -2.90 16.85
C ILE A 119 -1.23 -3.75 18.12
N VAL A 120 -0.92 -5.04 18.01
CA VAL A 120 -0.70 -5.90 19.19
C VAL A 120 0.44 -5.36 20.06
N LEU A 121 1.57 -4.99 19.46
CA LEU A 121 2.71 -4.41 20.19
C LEU A 121 2.37 -3.05 20.81
N SER A 122 1.59 -2.23 20.12
CA SER A 122 1.09 -0.96 20.65
C SER A 122 0.18 -1.18 21.86
N LEU A 123 -0.74 -2.13 21.76
CA LEU A 123 -1.61 -2.51 22.88
C LEU A 123 -0.80 -2.94 24.10
N LEU A 124 0.17 -3.85 23.90
CA LEU A 124 1.05 -4.30 24.98
C LEU A 124 1.85 -3.14 25.59
N THR A 125 2.37 -2.24 24.74
CA THR A 125 3.13 -1.07 25.23
C THR A 125 2.23 -0.11 26.02
N VAL A 126 1.00 0.12 25.58
CA VAL A 126 0.05 0.97 26.32
C VAL A 126 -0.35 0.32 27.65
N VAL A 127 -0.58 -0.99 27.67
CA VAL A 127 -1.04 -1.67 28.89
C VAL A 127 0.09 -1.82 29.93
N PHE A 128 1.31 -2.11 29.51
CA PHE A 128 2.41 -2.42 30.43
C PHE A 128 3.40 -1.27 30.62
N PHE A 129 3.76 -0.56 29.58
CA PHE A 129 4.78 0.48 29.67
C PHE A 129 4.20 1.86 30.03
N MET A 130 3.04 2.23 29.47
CA MET A 130 2.44 3.54 29.70
C MET A 130 2.07 3.79 31.16
N PRO A 131 1.53 2.84 31.97
CA PRO A 131 1.26 3.05 33.39
C PRO A 131 2.49 3.46 34.18
N ALA A 132 3.63 2.80 33.95
CA ALA A 132 4.90 3.16 34.59
C ALA A 132 5.36 4.57 34.20
N MET A 133 5.19 4.94 32.94
CA MET A 133 5.51 6.28 32.45
C MET A 133 4.58 7.35 33.02
N ILE A 134 3.28 7.09 33.14
CA ILE A 134 2.32 8.00 33.79
C ILE A 134 2.77 8.28 35.22
N LEU A 135 3.02 7.25 36.05
CA LEU A 135 3.44 7.42 37.45
C LEU A 135 4.73 8.26 37.53
N ARG A 136 5.70 7.99 36.70
CA ARG A 136 6.99 8.69 36.69
C ARG A 136 6.86 10.15 36.23
N MET A 137 5.99 10.43 35.31
CA MET A 137 5.86 11.73 34.64
C MET A 137 4.72 12.59 35.18
N THR A 138 3.88 12.09 36.06
CA THR A 138 2.79 12.86 36.69
C THR A 138 3.26 14.23 37.21
N PRO A 139 4.40 14.35 37.94
CA PRO A 139 4.84 15.66 38.40
C PRO A 139 5.16 16.66 37.28
N MET A 140 5.64 16.17 36.16
CA MET A 140 5.92 17.01 34.98
C MET A 140 4.62 17.40 34.24
N ILE A 141 3.66 16.46 34.16
CA ILE A 141 2.34 16.70 33.57
C ILE A 141 1.62 17.80 34.36
N GLU A 142 1.61 17.70 35.67
CA GLU A 142 0.98 18.71 36.54
C GLU A 142 1.66 20.08 36.46
N LYS A 143 2.98 20.11 36.43
CA LYS A 143 3.75 21.37 36.31
C LYS A 143 3.52 22.08 34.99
N THR A 144 3.22 21.35 33.92
CA THR A 144 2.98 21.89 32.57
C THR A 144 1.50 21.92 32.20
N SER A 145 0.62 21.78 33.19
CA SER A 145 -0.82 21.84 32.99
C SER A 145 -1.27 23.21 32.52
N HIS A 146 -2.19 23.22 31.56
CA HIS A 146 -2.82 24.42 31.03
C HIS A 146 -4.32 24.20 30.83
N ARG A 147 -5.06 25.29 30.72
CA ARG A 147 -6.50 25.21 30.43
C ARG A 147 -6.71 24.67 29.02
N SER A 148 -7.69 23.77 28.85
CA SER A 148 -8.08 23.27 27.52
C SER A 148 -8.35 24.42 26.56
N PHE A 149 -7.74 24.36 25.36
CA PHE A 149 -7.97 25.31 24.27
C PHE A 149 -9.29 25.07 23.56
N LEU A 150 -9.84 23.84 23.67
CA LEU A 150 -11.09 23.52 23.04
C LEU A 150 -12.28 24.02 23.89
N PRO A 151 -13.21 24.79 23.30
CA PRO A 151 -14.43 25.15 23.98
C PRO A 151 -15.30 23.90 24.18
N SER A 152 -16.21 23.96 25.17
CA SER A 152 -17.20 22.90 25.32
C SER A 152 -18.08 22.79 24.07
N PHE A 153 -18.27 21.59 23.57
CA PHE A 153 -19.08 21.33 22.39
C PHE A 153 -20.58 21.12 22.70
N ASP A 154 -21.04 21.53 23.90
CA ASP A 154 -22.42 21.32 24.37
C ASP A 154 -23.45 21.89 23.39
N LYS A 155 -23.23 23.11 22.89
CA LYS A 155 -24.12 23.74 21.90
C LYS A 155 -24.15 22.99 20.56
N LEU A 156 -22.99 22.51 20.12
CA LEU A 156 -22.85 21.72 18.89
C LEU A 156 -23.52 20.35 19.05
N SER A 157 -23.31 19.70 20.18
CA SER A 157 -23.93 18.42 20.53
C SER A 157 -25.47 18.53 20.54
N HIS A 158 -25.99 19.59 21.16
CA HIS A 158 -27.44 19.87 21.18
C HIS A 158 -27.99 20.16 19.77
N GLY A 159 -27.22 20.90 18.95
CA GLY A 159 -27.58 21.18 17.56
C GLY A 159 -27.65 19.89 16.73
N ILE A 160 -26.64 19.03 16.84
CA ILE A 160 -26.59 17.74 16.13
C ILE A 160 -27.73 16.82 16.58
N TYR A 161 -27.97 16.75 17.88
CA TYR A 161 -29.06 15.93 18.42
C TYR A 161 -30.43 16.37 17.89
N ASN A 162 -30.70 17.67 17.85
CA ASN A 162 -31.95 18.21 17.31
C ASN A 162 -32.10 17.97 15.80
N SER A 163 -30.97 18.05 15.08
CA SER A 163 -30.94 17.88 13.61
C SER A 163 -30.64 16.44 13.16
N ARG A 164 -30.59 15.46 14.07
CA ARG A 164 -30.17 14.08 13.80
C ARG A 164 -30.82 13.43 12.58
N ARG A 165 -32.09 13.68 12.35
CA ARG A 165 -32.82 13.13 11.18
C ARG A 165 -32.34 13.76 9.87
N ILE A 166 -32.12 15.08 9.88
CA ILE A 166 -31.60 15.81 8.70
C ILE A 166 -30.18 15.37 8.39
N VAL A 167 -29.31 15.25 9.42
CA VAL A 167 -27.94 14.78 9.27
C VAL A 167 -27.90 13.36 8.71
N LEU A 168 -28.77 12.47 9.20
CA LEU A 168 -28.84 11.09 8.72
C LEU A 168 -29.27 11.02 7.24
N ILE A 169 -30.27 11.79 6.86
CA ILE A 169 -30.75 11.88 5.46
C ILE A 169 -29.63 12.48 4.58
N LEU A 170 -28.97 13.53 5.04
CA LEU A 170 -27.87 14.16 4.31
C LEU A 170 -26.74 13.18 4.03
N ILE A 171 -26.32 12.41 5.05
CA ILE A 171 -25.27 11.39 4.90
C ILE A 171 -25.72 10.29 3.93
N ALA A 172 -26.98 9.81 4.05
CA ALA A 172 -27.49 8.79 3.14
C ALA A 172 -27.55 9.29 1.67
N VAL A 173 -27.94 10.54 1.46
CA VAL A 173 -27.98 11.17 0.12
C VAL A 173 -26.57 11.37 -0.43
N LEU A 174 -25.59 11.74 0.40
CA LEU A 174 -24.19 11.91 -0.02
C LEU A 174 -23.47 10.59 -0.24
N ALA A 175 -23.87 9.50 0.42
CA ALA A 175 -23.24 8.20 0.28
C ALA A 175 -23.35 7.63 -1.14
N ILE A 176 -24.50 7.87 -1.83
CA ILE A 176 -24.72 7.37 -3.19
C ILE A 176 -23.73 8.00 -4.20
N PRO A 177 -23.67 9.35 -4.33
CA PRO A 177 -22.70 9.96 -5.25
C PRO A 177 -21.23 9.72 -4.83
N ALA A 178 -20.95 9.60 -3.53
CA ALA A 178 -19.60 9.26 -3.07
C ALA A 178 -19.19 7.85 -3.52
N TYR A 179 -20.10 6.87 -3.43
CA TYR A 179 -19.86 5.51 -3.91
C TYR A 179 -19.63 5.47 -5.43
N THR A 180 -20.45 6.18 -6.21
CA THR A 180 -20.25 6.26 -7.67
C THR A 180 -18.97 6.99 -8.05
N ALA A 181 -18.60 8.06 -7.34
CA ALA A 181 -17.36 8.77 -7.57
C ALA A 181 -16.13 7.90 -7.26
N GLN A 182 -16.19 7.05 -6.22
CA GLN A 182 -15.12 6.11 -5.90
C GLN A 182 -14.86 5.12 -7.04
N SER A 183 -15.91 4.61 -7.69
CA SER A 183 -15.78 3.67 -8.81
C SER A 183 -15.23 4.31 -10.09
N MET A 184 -15.12 5.65 -10.14
CA MET A 184 -14.51 6.40 -11.25
C MET A 184 -13.02 6.68 -11.04
N ASN A 185 -12.45 6.31 -9.88
CA ASN A 185 -11.01 6.47 -9.64
C ASN A 185 -10.22 5.43 -10.42
N ASP A 186 -9.20 5.91 -11.14
CA ASP A 186 -8.19 5.05 -11.75
C ASP A 186 -7.11 4.75 -10.70
N PHE A 187 -6.91 3.48 -10.38
CA PHE A 187 -5.87 3.05 -9.45
C PHE A 187 -4.61 2.67 -10.22
N LEU A 188 -3.46 3.16 -9.76
CA LEU A 188 -2.14 2.81 -10.28
C LEU A 188 -1.46 1.81 -9.34
N TYR A 189 -1.02 0.67 -9.84
CA TYR A 189 -0.47 -0.43 -9.03
C TYR A 189 1.02 -0.69 -9.25
N GLY A 190 1.56 -0.28 -10.39
CA GLY A 190 2.92 -0.57 -10.81
C GLY A 190 3.90 0.58 -10.61
N ASN A 191 4.92 0.60 -11.46
CA ASN A 191 6.00 1.58 -11.38
C ASN A 191 5.54 3.03 -11.52
N ASP A 192 4.44 3.27 -12.26
CA ASP A 192 3.87 4.62 -12.43
C ASP A 192 3.31 5.18 -11.10
N ALA A 193 2.88 4.30 -10.16
CA ALA A 193 2.43 4.70 -8.82
C ALA A 193 3.57 5.07 -7.87
N VAL A 194 4.77 4.57 -8.13
CA VAL A 194 5.96 4.70 -7.28
C VAL A 194 7.01 5.60 -7.92
N GLY A 195 6.72 6.16 -9.08
CA GLY A 195 7.61 7.01 -9.86
C GLY A 195 8.13 8.24 -9.10
N ALA A 196 9.18 8.83 -9.62
CA ALA A 196 9.77 10.02 -9.05
C ALA A 196 8.79 11.21 -9.11
N SER A 197 8.74 12.01 -8.05
CA SER A 197 7.90 13.21 -7.98
C SER A 197 8.45 14.33 -8.87
N GLU A 198 7.57 15.19 -9.40
CA GLU A 198 7.95 16.40 -10.10
C GLU A 198 8.95 17.23 -9.30
N GLY A 199 9.98 17.77 -9.98
CA GLY A 199 11.06 18.54 -9.35
C GLY A 199 12.21 17.71 -8.76
N THR A 200 12.21 16.39 -8.97
CA THR A 200 13.39 15.55 -8.70
C THR A 200 14.21 15.35 -9.97
N THR A 201 15.54 15.24 -9.82
CA THR A 201 16.45 14.96 -10.96
C THR A 201 16.05 13.71 -11.74
N VAL A 202 15.58 12.68 -11.05
CA VAL A 202 15.12 11.44 -11.70
C VAL A 202 13.89 11.67 -12.57
N TYR A 203 12.96 12.53 -12.14
CA TYR A 203 11.80 12.91 -12.96
C TYR A 203 12.21 13.72 -14.20
N GLU A 204 13.11 14.70 -14.03
CA GLU A 204 13.62 15.51 -15.14
C GLU A 204 14.38 14.65 -16.15
N ASP A 205 15.20 13.71 -15.71
CA ASP A 205 15.93 12.78 -16.56
C ASP A 205 14.96 11.84 -17.32
N ASP A 206 13.92 11.32 -16.67
CA ASP A 206 12.90 10.47 -17.30
C ASP A 206 12.13 11.25 -18.39
N GLU A 207 11.76 12.50 -18.12
CA GLU A 207 11.12 13.37 -19.10
C GLU A 207 12.04 13.66 -20.30
N LEU A 208 13.32 13.90 -20.07
CA LEU A 208 14.31 14.10 -21.15
C LEU A 208 14.50 12.84 -21.99
N ILE A 209 14.59 11.67 -21.37
CA ILE A 209 14.68 10.38 -22.05
C ILE A 209 13.41 10.14 -22.86
N THR A 210 12.25 10.37 -22.25
CA THR A 210 10.95 10.21 -22.90
C THR A 210 10.79 11.15 -24.10
N ALA A 211 11.25 12.39 -23.98
CA ALA A 211 11.19 13.36 -25.08
C ALA A 211 12.09 12.97 -26.27
N LYS A 212 13.26 12.35 -25.98
CA LYS A 212 14.23 11.97 -27.04
C LYS A 212 13.93 10.59 -27.66
N PHE A 213 13.54 9.61 -26.87
CA PHE A 213 13.40 8.21 -27.30
C PHE A 213 11.97 7.70 -27.35
N GLY A 214 11.01 8.51 -26.89
CA GLY A 214 9.63 8.13 -26.72
C GLY A 214 9.42 7.16 -25.57
N ARG A 215 8.21 7.04 -25.07
CA ARG A 215 7.85 6.06 -24.05
C ARG A 215 7.94 4.64 -24.60
N SER A 216 8.29 3.71 -23.72
CA SER A 216 8.47 2.31 -24.06
C SER A 216 7.97 1.45 -22.91
N ASN A 217 6.90 0.71 -23.16
CA ASN A 217 6.34 -0.28 -22.25
C ASN A 217 6.71 -1.68 -22.78
N MET A 218 7.41 -2.45 -21.97
CA MET A 218 7.88 -3.78 -22.34
C MET A 218 6.92 -4.84 -21.83
N MET A 219 6.49 -5.67 -22.77
CA MET A 219 5.79 -6.93 -22.50
C MET A 219 6.63 -8.08 -23.09
N MET A 220 6.43 -9.27 -22.58
CA MET A 220 7.13 -10.46 -23.06
C MET A 220 6.14 -11.59 -23.29
N ALA A 221 6.10 -12.08 -24.51
CA ALA A 221 5.40 -13.30 -24.83
C ALA A 221 6.33 -14.50 -24.67
N ILE A 222 5.86 -15.53 -23.98
CA ILE A 222 6.49 -16.83 -23.84
C ILE A 222 5.59 -17.82 -24.56
N VAL A 223 6.07 -18.39 -25.65
CA VAL A 223 5.31 -19.27 -26.53
C VAL A 223 6.05 -20.58 -26.75
N PRO A 224 5.33 -21.70 -27.03
CA PRO A 224 6.00 -22.97 -27.37
C PRO A 224 6.88 -22.82 -28.60
N ASP A 225 8.11 -23.32 -28.52
CA ASP A 225 9.06 -23.36 -29.64
C ASP A 225 8.69 -24.51 -30.60
N THR A 226 7.78 -24.22 -31.52
CA THR A 226 7.23 -25.23 -32.45
C THR A 226 7.68 -25.06 -33.87
N SER A 227 7.83 -23.81 -34.38
CA SER A 227 8.19 -23.51 -35.73
C SER A 227 8.65 -22.07 -35.90
N PHE A 228 9.82 -21.92 -36.48
CA PHE A 228 10.41 -20.63 -36.81
C PHE A 228 9.52 -19.78 -37.74
N ILE A 229 8.85 -20.42 -38.73
CA ILE A 229 7.92 -19.75 -39.64
C ILE A 229 6.72 -19.19 -38.88
N LYS A 230 6.20 -19.95 -37.94
CA LYS A 230 5.06 -19.55 -37.13
C LYS A 230 5.42 -18.40 -36.20
N GLU A 231 6.62 -18.43 -35.59
CA GLU A 231 7.14 -17.33 -34.80
C GLU A 231 7.28 -16.06 -35.63
N LYS A 232 7.82 -16.17 -36.84
CA LYS A 232 7.95 -15.03 -37.75
C LYS A 232 6.59 -14.43 -38.14
N GLN A 233 5.61 -15.26 -38.53
CA GLN A 233 4.26 -14.79 -38.82
C GLN A 233 3.59 -14.09 -37.65
N PHE A 234 3.79 -14.59 -36.45
CA PHE A 234 3.28 -13.99 -35.22
C PHE A 234 3.95 -12.63 -34.96
N THR A 235 5.26 -12.53 -35.08
CA THR A 235 6.00 -11.29 -34.86
C THR A 235 5.71 -10.25 -35.94
N ASP A 236 5.59 -10.65 -37.23
CA ASP A 236 5.23 -9.76 -38.32
C ASP A 236 3.83 -9.14 -38.11
N GLU A 237 2.83 -9.96 -37.71
CA GLU A 237 1.48 -9.45 -37.38
C GLU A 237 1.50 -8.48 -36.17
N LEU A 238 2.38 -8.69 -35.18
CA LEU A 238 2.56 -7.74 -34.09
C LEU A 238 3.23 -6.43 -34.53
N GLU A 239 4.22 -6.49 -35.41
CA GLU A 239 4.94 -5.31 -35.91
C GLU A 239 4.05 -4.38 -36.73
N ASP A 240 3.04 -4.92 -37.42
CA ASP A 240 2.06 -4.16 -38.19
C ASP A 240 1.11 -3.31 -37.31
N LEU A 241 1.09 -3.51 -36.00
CA LEU A 241 0.22 -2.75 -35.09
C LEU A 241 0.72 -1.30 -34.92
N PRO A 242 -0.16 -0.29 -35.00
CA PRO A 242 0.24 1.13 -35.08
C PRO A 242 0.91 1.65 -33.81
N TYR A 243 0.66 1.03 -32.69
CA TYR A 243 1.25 1.37 -31.39
C TYR A 243 2.53 0.59 -31.06
N MET A 244 2.94 -0.32 -31.93
CA MET A 244 4.15 -1.10 -31.75
C MET A 244 5.39 -0.23 -31.94
N LYS A 245 6.37 -0.39 -31.04
CA LYS A 245 7.67 0.27 -31.16
C LYS A 245 8.71 -0.66 -31.80
N SER A 246 8.78 -1.88 -31.28
CA SER A 246 9.62 -2.96 -31.82
C SER A 246 9.22 -4.30 -31.23
N VAL A 247 9.43 -5.35 -32.00
CA VAL A 247 9.32 -6.74 -31.51
C VAL A 247 10.69 -7.39 -31.71
N THR A 248 11.16 -8.09 -30.68
CA THR A 248 12.46 -8.78 -30.72
C THR A 248 12.22 -10.27 -30.49
N SER A 249 12.45 -11.05 -31.53
CA SER A 249 12.35 -12.51 -31.53
C SER A 249 13.59 -13.10 -32.20
N LEU A 250 13.80 -14.40 -32.06
CA LEU A 250 14.89 -15.07 -32.76
C LEU A 250 14.63 -15.05 -34.28
N SER A 251 13.40 -15.28 -34.73
CA SER A 251 13.00 -15.24 -36.15
C SER A 251 13.15 -13.86 -36.77
N GLY A 252 12.96 -12.77 -36.01
CA GLY A 252 13.15 -11.40 -36.48
C GLY A 252 14.62 -10.95 -36.57
N GLN A 253 15.53 -11.63 -35.85
CA GLN A 253 16.97 -11.33 -35.84
C GLN A 253 17.73 -12.03 -37.00
N LEU A 254 17.14 -13.04 -37.62
CA LEU A 254 17.75 -13.80 -38.67
C LEU A 254 17.33 -13.26 -40.05
N PRO A 255 18.29 -12.98 -40.96
CA PRO A 255 17.97 -12.74 -42.35
C PRO A 255 17.29 -13.95 -42.97
N GLU A 256 16.42 -13.72 -43.97
CA GLU A 256 15.72 -14.80 -44.65
C GLU A 256 16.70 -15.83 -45.25
N GLY A 257 16.47 -17.11 -44.94
CA GLY A 257 17.26 -18.23 -45.45
C GLY A 257 18.53 -18.58 -44.64
N VAL A 258 18.78 -17.88 -43.54
CA VAL A 258 19.89 -18.23 -42.63
C VAL A 258 19.40 -19.20 -41.57
N PRO A 259 19.98 -20.42 -41.47
CA PRO A 259 19.64 -21.37 -40.42
C PRO A 259 20.03 -20.84 -39.02
N GLU A 260 19.26 -21.23 -37.99
CA GLU A 260 19.47 -20.85 -36.59
C GLU A 260 20.88 -21.23 -36.06
N ASP A 261 21.46 -22.30 -36.56
CA ASP A 261 22.80 -22.79 -36.20
C ASP A 261 23.92 -21.79 -36.47
N PHE A 262 23.69 -20.76 -37.28
CA PHE A 262 24.67 -19.69 -37.55
C PHE A 262 24.71 -18.61 -36.49
N LEU A 263 23.75 -18.59 -35.56
CA LEU A 263 23.75 -17.63 -34.47
C LEU A 263 24.59 -18.16 -33.27
N PRO A 264 25.33 -17.26 -32.59
CA PRO A 264 26.01 -17.63 -31.36
C PRO A 264 25.02 -18.14 -30.32
N TYR A 265 25.39 -19.22 -29.61
CA TYR A 265 24.59 -19.79 -28.53
C TYR A 265 24.23 -18.76 -27.45
N SER A 266 25.06 -17.74 -27.24
CA SER A 266 24.77 -16.63 -26.32
C SER A 266 23.53 -15.81 -26.68
N ILE A 267 23.16 -15.76 -27.97
CA ILE A 267 21.96 -15.06 -28.47
C ILE A 267 20.79 -16.02 -28.47
N THR A 268 20.96 -17.20 -29.08
CA THR A 268 19.88 -18.20 -29.17
C THR A 268 19.37 -18.60 -27.79
N SER A 269 20.26 -18.86 -26.83
CA SER A 269 19.90 -19.24 -25.46
C SER A 269 19.16 -18.15 -24.65
N GLN A 270 19.22 -16.90 -25.08
CA GLN A 270 18.45 -15.81 -24.46
C GLN A 270 17.02 -15.73 -24.98
N LEU A 271 16.78 -16.09 -26.23
CA LEU A 271 15.48 -16.01 -26.86
C LEU A 271 14.78 -17.37 -26.93
N HIS A 272 15.51 -18.46 -27.16
CA HIS A 272 14.96 -19.83 -27.12
C HIS A 272 15.61 -20.62 -25.99
N LYS A 273 14.80 -21.28 -25.18
CA LYS A 273 15.28 -22.13 -24.09
C LYS A 273 14.34 -23.29 -23.82
N LYS A 274 14.85 -24.51 -23.91
CA LYS A 274 14.06 -25.74 -23.83
C LYS A 274 12.98 -25.74 -24.92
N ASP A 275 11.73 -25.86 -24.50
CA ASP A 275 10.57 -25.98 -25.39
C ASP A 275 9.82 -24.64 -25.60
N TYR A 276 10.46 -23.49 -25.23
CA TYR A 276 9.85 -22.17 -25.28
C TYR A 276 10.72 -21.13 -25.98
N ALA A 277 10.05 -20.31 -26.79
CA ALA A 277 10.56 -19.08 -27.36
C ALA A 277 10.09 -17.87 -26.55
N ARG A 278 10.98 -16.89 -26.38
CA ARG A 278 10.74 -15.64 -25.69
C ARG A 278 10.78 -14.48 -26.70
N ILE A 279 9.68 -13.75 -26.78
CA ILE A 279 9.52 -12.62 -27.69
C ILE A 279 9.34 -11.37 -26.86
N LEU A 280 10.21 -10.38 -27.05
CA LEU A 280 10.17 -9.09 -26.36
C LEU A 280 9.36 -8.11 -27.21
N ILE A 281 8.32 -7.53 -26.61
CA ILE A 281 7.37 -6.65 -27.29
C ILE A 281 7.45 -5.29 -26.63
N TYR A 282 7.77 -4.25 -27.40
CA TYR A 282 7.84 -2.88 -26.93
C TYR A 282 6.72 -2.06 -27.54
N VAL A 283 5.88 -1.48 -26.66
CA VAL A 283 4.69 -0.70 -27.03
C VAL A 283 4.89 0.77 -26.69
N LYS A 284 4.41 1.67 -27.55
CA LYS A 284 4.46 3.13 -27.35
C LYS A 284 3.38 3.59 -26.37
N SER A 285 3.46 3.14 -25.12
CA SER A 285 2.49 3.49 -24.07
C SER A 285 3.18 3.62 -22.71
N LYS A 286 2.47 4.18 -21.72
CA LYS A 286 2.82 4.00 -20.31
C LYS A 286 2.48 2.58 -19.88
N GLY A 287 3.08 2.10 -18.80
CA GLY A 287 2.84 0.76 -18.24
C GLY A 287 1.39 0.55 -17.81
N GLU A 288 0.78 1.57 -17.23
CA GLU A 288 -0.59 1.55 -16.72
C GLU A 288 -1.40 2.66 -17.38
N SER A 289 -2.06 2.35 -18.49
CA SER A 289 -2.96 3.24 -19.18
C SER A 289 -4.03 2.44 -19.91
N LYS A 290 -5.17 3.06 -20.22
CA LYS A 290 -6.25 2.42 -21.00
C LYS A 290 -5.72 1.89 -22.35
N LEU A 291 -4.82 2.64 -22.98
CA LEU A 291 -4.16 2.21 -24.21
C LEU A 291 -3.28 0.97 -23.98
N ALA A 292 -2.52 0.93 -22.87
CA ALA A 292 -1.67 -0.23 -22.57
C ALA A 292 -2.49 -1.50 -22.34
N TYR A 293 -3.61 -1.39 -21.62
CA TYR A 293 -4.52 -2.52 -21.39
C TYR A 293 -5.16 -3.01 -22.69
N GLN A 294 -5.63 -2.10 -23.57
CA GLN A 294 -6.14 -2.46 -24.90
C GLN A 294 -5.08 -3.15 -25.75
N CYS A 295 -3.84 -2.63 -25.74
CA CYS A 295 -2.71 -3.26 -26.42
C CYS A 295 -2.42 -4.66 -25.87
N SER A 296 -2.47 -4.83 -24.54
CA SER A 296 -2.27 -6.13 -23.88
C SER A 296 -3.32 -7.15 -24.32
N ASP A 297 -4.60 -6.75 -24.35
CA ASP A 297 -5.71 -7.62 -24.80
C ASP A 297 -5.56 -8.03 -26.26
N GLU A 298 -5.21 -7.08 -27.14
CA GLU A 298 -5.02 -7.34 -28.57
C GLU A 298 -3.81 -8.25 -28.84
N ILE A 299 -2.67 -7.98 -28.19
CA ILE A 299 -1.48 -8.85 -28.26
C ILE A 299 -1.80 -10.25 -27.75
N GLN A 300 -2.57 -10.37 -26.66
CA GLN A 300 -2.98 -11.66 -26.12
C GLN A 300 -3.93 -12.40 -27.09
N ALA A 301 -4.82 -11.69 -27.76
CA ALA A 301 -5.72 -12.28 -28.76
C ALA A 301 -4.94 -12.81 -29.98
N ILE A 302 -3.98 -12.02 -30.51
CA ILE A 302 -3.10 -12.46 -31.59
C ILE A 302 -2.24 -13.64 -31.13
N MET A 303 -1.67 -13.59 -29.92
CA MET A 303 -0.89 -14.69 -29.38
C MET A 303 -1.69 -16.00 -29.31
N LYS A 304 -2.94 -15.95 -28.85
CA LYS A 304 -3.82 -17.14 -28.80
C LYS A 304 -4.23 -17.65 -30.17
N LYS A 305 -4.29 -16.80 -31.19
CA LYS A 305 -4.54 -17.20 -32.57
C LYS A 305 -3.43 -18.12 -33.11
N TYR A 306 -2.16 -17.79 -32.82
CA TYR A 306 -1.01 -18.59 -33.21
C TYR A 306 -0.67 -19.70 -32.20
N TYR A 307 -0.80 -19.43 -30.91
CA TYR A 307 -0.42 -20.33 -29.81
C TYR A 307 -1.57 -20.46 -28.81
N PRO A 308 -2.58 -21.29 -29.12
CA PRO A 308 -3.78 -21.41 -28.26
C PRO A 308 -3.50 -22.03 -26.90
N GLU A 309 -2.45 -22.83 -26.78
CA GLU A 309 -2.07 -23.53 -25.56
C GLU A 309 -0.64 -23.19 -25.13
N ASN A 310 -0.40 -23.20 -23.83
CA ASN A 310 0.92 -22.99 -23.21
C ASN A 310 1.62 -21.69 -23.63
N SER A 311 0.84 -20.65 -23.94
CA SER A 311 1.36 -19.31 -24.24
C SER A 311 1.03 -18.33 -23.11
N TYR A 312 2.00 -17.49 -22.76
CA TYR A 312 1.90 -16.57 -21.63
C TYR A 312 2.37 -15.17 -22.05
N LEU A 313 1.57 -14.16 -21.73
CA LEU A 313 1.97 -12.75 -21.85
C LEU A 313 2.30 -12.23 -20.46
N VAL A 314 3.52 -11.75 -20.27
CA VAL A 314 4.02 -11.24 -18.99
C VAL A 314 4.60 -9.84 -19.15
N GLY A 315 4.58 -9.05 -18.08
CA GLY A 315 5.03 -7.67 -18.06
C GLY A 315 4.25 -6.87 -17.03
N THR A 316 4.59 -5.60 -16.85
CA THR A 316 3.88 -4.74 -15.89
C THR A 316 2.40 -4.65 -16.24
N THR A 317 2.07 -4.33 -17.49
CA THR A 317 0.67 -4.17 -17.94
C THR A 317 -0.18 -5.42 -17.80
N PRO A 318 0.21 -6.62 -18.31
CA PRO A 318 -0.59 -7.81 -18.11
C PRO A 318 -0.73 -8.18 -16.63
N SER A 319 0.33 -7.99 -15.85
CA SER A 319 0.29 -8.32 -14.41
C SER A 319 -0.63 -7.38 -13.62
N THR A 320 -0.68 -6.10 -13.97
CA THR A 320 -1.59 -5.14 -13.32
C THR A 320 -3.04 -5.28 -13.80
N GLN A 321 -3.25 -5.79 -15.00
CA GLN A 321 -4.57 -6.07 -15.56
C GLN A 321 -5.25 -7.26 -14.89
N ASP A 322 -4.47 -8.26 -14.46
CA ASP A 322 -4.96 -9.46 -13.75
C ASP A 322 -5.28 -9.20 -12.26
N ILE A 323 -4.99 -8.01 -11.77
CA ILE A 323 -5.21 -7.56 -10.40
C ILE A 323 -6.56 -6.88 -10.24
#